data_92a42a3a11cda343c2d1d9274710868f
#
_entry.id   92a42a3a11cda343c2d1d9274710868f
#
_cell.length_a   1.000
_cell.length_b   1.000
_cell.length_c   1.000
_cell.angle_alpha   90.00
_cell.angle_beta   90.00
_cell.angle_gamma   90.00
#
_symmetry.space_group_name_H-M   'P 1'
#
loop_
_entity.id
_entity.type
_entity.pdbx_description
1 polymer ?
#
loop_
_entity_poly.entity_id
_entity_poly.type
_entity_poly.pdbx_seq_one_letter_code
_entity_poly.pdbx_strand_id
1 'polypeptide(L)'
;MYNNKSLGYKLLLVHILSSIIVGILFRFWKYSKSESSKKSVAFMSNNSLIKLSNLGEILTDAIKTSISSLLLICGFIVIFSIIVSMLEQTNIFDIFTNLFSLLNIPPDASKSILTGIIEMTNGINLSSKISSDFSVLSIMITSFLLGFGGLSIMMQIYSII
;
A
#
# COMPACT_ATOMS: atom_id res chain seq x y z
N MET A 1 -5.08 10.49 -14.07
CA MET A 1 -4.17 10.87 -12.99
C MET A 1 -3.32 12.00 -13.49
N TYR A 2 -3.08 13.03 -12.74
CA TYR A 2 -2.41 14.28 -13.12
C TYR A 2 -1.96 14.34 -14.59
N ASN A 3 -2.46 15.27 -15.38
CA ASN A 3 -2.10 15.42 -16.81
C ASN A 3 -0.58 15.69 -17.00
N ASN A 4 0.18 15.63 -15.90
CA ASN A 4 1.61 15.86 -15.84
C ASN A 4 2.33 14.56 -15.43
N LYS A 5 2.74 13.77 -16.42
CA LYS A 5 3.48 12.52 -16.23
C LYS A 5 4.76 12.72 -15.38
N SER A 6 5.39 13.89 -15.48
CA SER A 6 6.59 14.23 -14.71
C SER A 6 6.34 14.22 -13.19
N LEU A 7 5.16 14.65 -12.76
CA LEU A 7 4.80 14.69 -11.34
C LEU A 7 4.60 13.28 -10.78
N GLY A 8 3.98 12.38 -11.55
CA GLY A 8 3.85 10.98 -11.17
C GLY A 8 5.20 10.27 -10.99
N TYR A 9 6.15 10.51 -11.90
CA TYR A 9 7.51 9.97 -11.79
C TYR A 9 8.25 10.52 -10.57
N LYS A 10 8.10 11.80 -10.25
CA LYS A 10 8.71 12.40 -9.05
C LYS A 10 8.17 11.79 -7.77
N LEU A 11 6.85 11.61 -7.66
CA LEU A 11 6.22 10.95 -6.50
C LEU A 11 6.70 9.52 -6.33
N LEU A 12 6.75 8.74 -7.42
CA LEU A 12 7.25 7.37 -7.41
C LEU A 12 8.71 7.32 -6.94
N LEU A 13 9.57 8.18 -7.49
CA LEU A 13 10.99 8.24 -7.15
C LEU A 13 11.19 8.60 -5.67
N VAL A 14 10.47 9.61 -5.17
CA VAL A 14 10.53 10.00 -3.75
C VAL A 14 10.06 8.85 -2.85
N HIS A 15 9.00 8.13 -3.23
CA HIS A 15 8.51 6.98 -2.46
C HIS A 15 9.55 5.86 -2.39
N ILE A 16 10.18 5.50 -3.51
CA ILE A 16 11.23 4.48 -3.56
C ILE A 16 12.44 4.91 -2.72
N LEU A 17 12.91 6.15 -2.86
CA LEU A 17 14.04 6.66 -2.08
C LEU A 17 13.74 6.66 -0.58
N SER A 18 12.54 7.11 -0.19
CA SER A 18 12.09 7.09 1.20
C SER A 18 12.09 5.67 1.77
N SER A 19 11.58 4.71 1.02
CA SER A 19 11.56 3.29 1.45
C SER A 19 12.96 2.72 1.64
N ILE A 20 13.90 3.06 0.76
CA ILE A 20 15.31 2.65 0.88
C ILE A 20 15.95 3.27 2.12
N ILE A 21 15.74 4.57 2.35
CA ILE A 21 16.28 5.27 3.52
C ILE A 21 15.77 4.66 4.81
N VAL A 22 14.46 4.42 4.90
CA VAL A 22 13.83 3.78 6.05
C VAL A 22 14.41 2.37 6.26
N GLY A 23 14.55 1.58 5.20
CA GLY A 23 15.16 0.24 5.27
C GLY A 23 16.59 0.28 5.81
N ILE A 24 17.40 1.25 5.38
CA ILE A 24 18.77 1.45 5.87
C ILE A 24 18.77 1.86 7.35
N LEU A 25 17.91 2.78 7.77
CA LEU A 25 17.77 3.20 9.16
C LEU A 25 17.41 2.04 10.08
N PHE A 26 16.42 1.21 9.68
CA PHE A 26 16.03 0.03 10.45
C PHE A 26 17.10 -1.06 10.47
N ARG A 27 17.96 -1.14 9.48
CA ARG A 27 19.11 -2.06 9.48
C ARG A 27 20.06 -1.78 10.65
N PHE A 28 20.21 -0.52 11.04
CA PHE A 28 21.07 -0.12 12.16
C PHE A 28 20.35 -0.18 13.52
N TRP A 29 19.02 -0.34 13.52
CA TRP A 29 18.26 -0.55 14.75
C TRP A 29 18.51 -1.96 15.26
N LYS A 30 19.36 -2.08 16.27
CA LYS A 30 19.74 -3.35 16.88
C LYS A 30 18.47 -4.00 17.45
N TYR A 31 17.91 -4.97 16.73
CA TYR A 31 16.83 -5.80 17.22
C TYR A 31 17.33 -6.58 18.45
N SER A 32 16.81 -6.23 19.64
CA SER A 32 17.02 -7.01 20.85
C SER A 32 16.39 -8.38 20.65
N LYS A 33 17.23 -9.41 20.71
CA LYS A 33 16.87 -10.80 20.48
C LYS A 33 15.74 -11.21 21.44
N SER A 34 14.50 -11.22 20.96
CA SER A 34 13.45 -12.03 21.55
C SER A 34 13.59 -13.42 20.94
N GLU A 35 13.93 -14.38 21.79
CA GLU A 35 13.91 -15.80 21.45
C GLU A 35 12.46 -16.20 21.17
N SER A 36 12.10 -16.30 19.91
CA SER A 36 10.87 -17.00 19.52
C SER A 36 11.08 -17.68 18.20
N SER A 37 11.07 -19.00 18.34
CA SER A 37 10.77 -20.00 17.32
C SER A 37 11.54 -19.91 15.99
N LYS A 38 12.67 -20.61 15.98
CA LYS A 38 13.34 -21.14 14.79
C LYS A 38 12.38 -22.04 14.00
N LYS A 39 11.60 -21.48 13.09
CA LYS A 39 11.40 -22.10 11.80
C LYS A 39 12.41 -21.48 10.85
N SER A 40 13.66 -21.87 11.06
CA SER A 40 14.69 -21.70 10.05
C SER A 40 14.17 -22.40 8.78
N VAL A 41 13.84 -21.63 7.77
CA VAL A 41 14.11 -22.11 6.40
C VAL A 41 15.59 -22.43 6.42
N ALA A 42 15.92 -23.69 6.64
CA ALA A 42 17.26 -24.20 6.54
C ALA A 42 17.64 -23.98 5.07
N PHE A 43 18.32 -22.89 4.81
CA PHE A 43 19.18 -22.78 3.68
C PHE A 43 20.26 -23.83 3.91
N MET A 44 19.99 -25.06 3.51
CA MET A 44 20.97 -26.14 3.51
C MET A 44 22.06 -25.68 2.56
N SER A 45 23.11 -25.13 3.16
CA SER A 45 24.43 -25.06 2.57
C SER A 45 24.92 -26.50 2.35
N ASN A 46 24.43 -27.13 1.33
CA ASN A 46 25.14 -28.22 0.66
C ASN A 46 25.63 -27.62 -0.64
N ASN A 47 26.95 -27.67 -0.81
CA ASN A 47 27.69 -27.46 -2.05
C ASN A 47 27.24 -28.49 -3.12
N SER A 48 26.01 -28.45 -3.54
CA SER A 48 25.50 -29.10 -4.72
C SER A 48 25.36 -28.03 -5.79
N LEU A 49 26.20 -28.12 -6.79
CA LEU A 49 26.04 -27.44 -8.07
C LEU A 49 24.55 -27.32 -8.36
N ILE A 50 24.07 -26.09 -8.53
CA ILE A 50 22.67 -25.82 -8.92
C ILE A 50 22.47 -26.56 -10.23
N LYS A 51 21.89 -27.76 -10.17
CA LYS A 51 21.58 -28.52 -11.40
C LYS A 51 20.55 -27.69 -12.14
N LEU A 52 20.82 -27.35 -13.39
CA LEU A 52 19.86 -26.65 -14.27
C LEU A 52 18.48 -27.30 -14.27
N SER A 53 18.40 -28.60 -13.97
CA SER A 53 17.14 -29.34 -13.83
C SER A 53 16.20 -28.81 -12.70
N ASN A 54 16.76 -28.17 -11.68
CA ASN A 54 15.94 -27.63 -10.56
C ASN A 54 15.47 -26.20 -10.83
N LEU A 55 16.01 -25.50 -11.82
CA LEU A 55 15.59 -24.13 -12.15
C LEU A 55 14.13 -24.07 -12.61
N GLY A 56 13.68 -25.06 -13.36
CA GLY A 56 12.29 -25.14 -13.82
C GLY A 56 11.31 -25.30 -12.66
N GLU A 57 11.63 -26.12 -11.69
CA GLU A 57 10.81 -26.32 -10.48
C GLU A 57 10.77 -25.06 -9.61
N ILE A 58 11.93 -24.46 -9.33
CA ILE A 58 12.04 -23.20 -8.56
C ILE A 58 11.25 -22.08 -9.24
N LEU A 59 11.39 -21.94 -10.56
CA LEU A 59 10.67 -20.92 -11.33
C LEU A 59 9.15 -21.17 -11.29
N THR A 60 8.72 -22.40 -11.42
CA THR A 60 7.31 -22.78 -11.35
C THR A 60 6.71 -22.46 -9.99
N ASP A 61 7.41 -22.78 -8.90
CA ASP A 61 6.95 -22.47 -7.54
C ASP A 61 6.93 -20.96 -7.26
N ALA A 62 7.93 -20.23 -7.76
CA ALA A 62 7.94 -18.76 -7.67
C ALA A 62 6.76 -18.15 -8.41
N ILE A 63 6.42 -18.64 -9.61
CA ILE A 63 5.27 -18.17 -10.38
C ILE A 63 3.96 -18.49 -9.65
N LYS A 64 3.77 -19.70 -9.15
CA LYS A 64 2.56 -20.09 -8.40
C LYS A 64 2.38 -19.23 -7.17
N THR A 65 3.42 -19.03 -6.38
CA THR A 65 3.40 -18.19 -5.19
C THR A 65 3.07 -16.74 -5.53
N SER A 66 3.65 -16.21 -6.61
CA SER A 66 3.37 -14.84 -7.07
C SER A 66 1.92 -14.67 -7.52
N ILE A 67 1.38 -15.64 -8.28
CA ILE A 67 -0.03 -15.60 -8.71
C ILE A 67 -0.96 -15.66 -7.50
N SER A 68 -0.71 -16.55 -6.54
CA SER A 68 -1.51 -16.64 -5.32
C SER A 68 -1.49 -15.34 -4.53
N SER A 69 -0.34 -14.72 -4.39
CA SER A 69 -0.20 -13.42 -3.71
C SER A 69 -0.94 -12.31 -4.45
N LEU A 70 -0.87 -12.25 -5.78
CA LEU A 70 -1.60 -11.28 -6.59
C LEU A 70 -3.11 -11.44 -6.45
N LEU A 71 -3.62 -12.68 -6.49
CA LEU A 71 -5.05 -12.97 -6.30
C LEU A 71 -5.54 -12.52 -4.92
N LEU A 72 -4.73 -12.76 -3.88
CA LEU A 72 -5.03 -12.31 -2.52
C LEU A 72 -5.10 -10.78 -2.45
N ILE A 73 -4.14 -10.07 -3.01
CA ILE A 73 -4.11 -8.60 -3.07
C ILE A 73 -5.36 -8.08 -3.79
N CYS A 74 -5.67 -8.61 -4.98
CA CYS A 74 -6.86 -8.24 -5.73
C CYS A 74 -8.15 -8.50 -4.94
N GLY A 75 -8.23 -9.62 -4.23
CA GLY A 75 -9.37 -9.96 -3.36
C GLY A 75 -9.58 -8.93 -2.26
N PHE A 76 -8.53 -8.53 -1.56
CA PHE A 76 -8.61 -7.48 -0.54
C PHE A 76 -9.05 -6.14 -1.12
N ILE A 77 -8.48 -5.70 -2.25
CA ILE A 77 -8.90 -4.45 -2.91
C ILE A 77 -10.39 -4.47 -3.22
N VAL A 78 -10.92 -5.57 -3.78
CA VAL A 78 -12.34 -5.70 -4.10
C VAL A 78 -13.20 -5.64 -2.85
N ILE A 79 -12.87 -6.41 -1.80
CA ILE A 79 -13.63 -6.43 -0.55
C ILE A 79 -13.67 -5.03 0.09
N PHE A 80 -12.52 -4.38 0.22
CA PHE A 80 -12.45 -3.04 0.82
C PHE A 80 -13.10 -1.96 -0.05
N SER A 81 -13.09 -2.12 -1.38
CA SER A 81 -13.84 -1.23 -2.29
C SER A 81 -15.35 -1.37 -2.09
N ILE A 82 -15.85 -2.58 -1.86
CA ILE A 82 -17.27 -2.82 -1.54
C ILE A 82 -17.59 -2.17 -0.18
N ILE A 83 -16.76 -2.34 0.84
CA ILE A 83 -16.94 -1.73 2.16
C ILE A 83 -17.00 -0.21 2.02
N VAL A 84 -16.10 0.41 1.29
CA VAL A 84 -16.11 1.86 1.01
C VAL A 84 -17.43 2.27 0.37
N SER A 85 -17.88 1.55 -0.66
CA SER A 85 -19.14 1.85 -1.34
C SER A 85 -20.35 1.74 -0.42
N MET A 86 -20.36 0.75 0.48
CA MET A 86 -21.43 0.62 1.50
C MET A 86 -21.41 1.77 2.51
N LEU A 87 -20.22 2.18 2.97
CA LEU A 87 -20.08 3.32 3.90
C LEU A 87 -20.51 4.64 3.25
N GLU A 88 -20.24 4.83 1.96
CA GLU A 88 -20.72 5.99 1.21
C GLU A 88 -22.25 6.05 1.16
N GLN A 89 -22.92 4.93 0.99
CA GLN A 89 -24.39 4.87 0.95
C GLN A 89 -25.07 5.13 2.31
N THR A 90 -24.37 4.88 3.41
CA THR A 90 -24.90 5.08 4.77
C THR A 90 -24.74 6.50 5.31
N ASN A 91 -24.26 7.45 4.50
CA ASN A 91 -23.96 8.84 4.90
C ASN A 91 -22.97 8.97 6.08
N ILE A 92 -22.28 7.89 6.45
CA ILE A 92 -21.26 7.92 7.51
C ILE A 92 -20.12 8.86 7.10
N PHE A 93 -19.78 8.91 5.83
CA PHE A 93 -18.75 9.83 5.32
C PHE A 93 -19.14 11.30 5.49
N ASP A 94 -20.43 11.63 5.46
CA ASP A 94 -20.91 13.01 5.63
C ASP A 94 -20.64 13.55 7.04
N ILE A 95 -20.69 12.68 8.05
CA ILE A 95 -20.35 13.06 9.43
C ILE A 95 -18.87 13.50 9.49
N PHE A 96 -18.00 12.74 8.88
CA PHE A 96 -16.56 13.04 8.87
C PHE A 96 -16.23 14.21 7.94
N THR A 97 -16.87 14.34 6.79
CA THR A 97 -16.65 15.48 5.88
C THR A 97 -17.09 16.78 6.52
N ASN A 98 -18.18 16.78 7.31
CA ASN A 98 -18.59 17.93 8.09
C ASN A 98 -17.55 18.29 9.18
N LEU A 99 -16.94 17.30 9.83
CA LEU A 99 -15.86 17.54 10.77
C LEU A 99 -14.62 18.14 10.09
N PHE A 100 -14.24 17.64 8.93
CA PHE A 100 -13.12 18.17 8.14
C PHE A 100 -13.39 19.57 7.57
N SER A 101 -14.65 19.92 7.35
CA SER A 101 -15.05 21.26 6.91
C SER A 101 -14.71 22.35 7.95
N LEU A 102 -14.68 22.00 9.23
CA LEU A 102 -14.22 22.90 10.30
C LEU A 102 -12.74 23.27 10.17
N LEU A 103 -11.96 22.44 9.50
CA LEU A 103 -10.55 22.64 9.18
C LEU A 103 -10.33 23.29 7.80
N ASN A 104 -11.40 23.78 7.16
CA ASN A 104 -11.39 24.31 5.79
C ASN A 104 -10.88 23.33 4.74
N ILE A 105 -11.05 22.02 4.96
CA ILE A 105 -10.68 20.99 3.97
C ILE A 105 -11.87 20.79 3.02
N PRO A 106 -11.68 20.87 1.70
CA PRO A 106 -12.73 20.65 0.72
C PRO A 106 -13.39 19.27 0.88
N PRO A 107 -14.71 19.13 0.64
CA PRO A 107 -15.41 17.84 0.76
C PRO A 107 -14.77 16.71 -0.08
N ASP A 108 -14.32 17.00 -1.30
CA ASP A 108 -13.66 16.04 -2.18
C ASP A 108 -12.34 15.52 -1.59
N ALA A 109 -11.58 16.42 -0.93
CA ALA A 109 -10.34 16.06 -0.27
C ALA A 109 -10.61 15.19 0.98
N SER A 110 -11.61 15.56 1.77
CA SER A 110 -12.05 14.79 2.94
C SER A 110 -12.49 13.38 2.55
N LYS A 111 -13.30 13.27 1.50
CA LYS A 111 -13.75 11.99 0.97
C LYS A 111 -12.59 11.15 0.46
N SER A 112 -11.62 11.76 -0.23
CA SER A 112 -10.41 11.09 -0.70
C SER A 112 -9.58 10.52 0.45
N ILE A 113 -9.41 11.28 1.54
CA ILE A 113 -8.66 10.84 2.75
C ILE A 113 -9.37 9.66 3.39
N LEU A 114 -10.68 9.77 3.66
CA LEU A 114 -11.46 8.72 4.32
C LEU A 114 -11.45 7.41 3.52
N THR A 115 -11.71 7.51 2.23
CA THR A 115 -11.64 6.36 1.32
C THR A 115 -10.24 5.75 1.31
N GLY A 116 -9.20 6.59 1.26
CA GLY A 116 -7.82 6.14 1.18
C GLY A 116 -7.28 5.51 2.45
N ILE A 117 -7.79 5.89 3.62
CA ILE A 117 -7.49 5.21 4.89
C ILE A 117 -8.01 3.77 4.87
N ILE A 118 -9.15 3.53 4.26
CA ILE A 118 -9.74 2.19 4.14
C ILE A 118 -9.09 1.42 3.00
N GLU A 119 -9.08 2.01 1.80
CA GLU A 119 -8.52 1.43 0.58
C GLU A 119 -7.74 2.52 -0.20
N MET A 120 -6.45 2.39 -0.19
CA MET A 120 -5.51 3.39 -0.71
C MET A 120 -5.73 3.71 -2.20
N THR A 121 -5.99 2.70 -3.04
CA THR A 121 -6.08 2.87 -4.49
C THR A 121 -7.26 3.76 -4.88
N ASN A 122 -8.43 3.54 -4.28
CA ASN A 122 -9.61 4.35 -4.49
C ASN A 122 -9.43 5.77 -3.93
N GLY A 123 -8.81 5.91 -2.76
CA GLY A 123 -8.48 7.22 -2.18
C GLY A 123 -7.58 8.05 -3.10
N ILE A 124 -6.52 7.46 -3.64
CA ILE A 124 -5.61 8.13 -4.59
C ILE A 124 -6.36 8.49 -5.90
N ASN A 125 -7.24 7.62 -6.37
CA ASN A 125 -8.07 7.91 -7.54
C ASN A 125 -8.98 9.12 -7.31
N LEU A 126 -9.62 9.21 -6.15
CA LEU A 126 -10.42 10.39 -5.77
C LEU A 126 -9.55 11.64 -5.62
N SER A 127 -8.38 11.53 -4.97
CA SER A 127 -7.43 12.64 -4.85
C SER A 127 -7.05 13.23 -6.21
N SER A 128 -6.91 12.40 -7.23
CA SER A 128 -6.55 12.86 -8.58
C SER A 128 -7.64 13.66 -9.29
N LYS A 129 -8.87 13.64 -8.77
CA LYS A 129 -10.03 14.35 -9.33
C LYS A 129 -10.31 15.69 -8.62
N ILE A 130 -9.60 15.99 -7.55
CA ILE A 130 -9.70 17.27 -6.84
C ILE A 130 -9.33 18.40 -7.82
N SER A 131 -10.07 19.51 -7.76
CA SER A 131 -9.91 20.65 -8.67
C SER A 131 -8.47 21.18 -8.71
N SER A 132 -8.10 21.79 -9.84
CA SER A 132 -6.76 22.33 -10.10
C SER A 132 -6.29 23.35 -9.05
N ASP A 133 -7.24 24.08 -8.45
CA ASP A 133 -6.94 25.09 -7.42
C ASP A 133 -6.36 24.47 -6.13
N PHE A 134 -6.64 23.17 -5.91
CA PHE A 134 -6.14 22.40 -4.77
C PHE A 134 -5.10 21.34 -5.16
N SER A 135 -4.35 21.56 -6.25
CA SER A 135 -3.36 20.60 -6.74
C SER A 135 -2.29 20.21 -5.69
N VAL A 136 -1.86 21.16 -4.86
CA VAL A 136 -0.92 20.91 -3.76
C VAL A 136 -1.54 20.00 -2.70
N LEU A 137 -2.78 20.25 -2.30
CA LEU A 137 -3.52 19.43 -1.36
C LEU A 137 -3.68 17.99 -1.87
N SER A 138 -4.01 17.83 -3.14
CA SER A 138 -4.10 16.52 -3.81
C SER A 138 -2.77 15.76 -3.76
N ILE A 139 -1.63 16.43 -3.97
CA ILE A 139 -0.30 15.82 -3.87
C ILE A 139 0.00 15.42 -2.42
N MET A 140 -0.33 16.27 -1.44
CA MET A 140 -0.13 15.98 -0.02
C MET A 140 -0.94 14.75 0.40
N ILE A 141 -2.22 14.68 0.03
CA ILE A 141 -3.09 13.53 0.31
C ILE A 141 -2.52 12.27 -0.34
N THR A 142 -2.16 12.32 -1.61
CA THR A 142 -1.57 11.17 -2.33
C THR A 142 -0.29 10.69 -1.64
N SER A 143 0.60 11.61 -1.26
CA SER A 143 1.84 11.26 -0.57
C SER A 143 1.59 10.63 0.81
N PHE A 144 0.63 11.17 1.56
CA PHE A 144 0.20 10.60 2.83
C PHE A 144 -0.35 9.19 2.66
N LEU A 145 -1.27 8.98 1.72
CA LEU A 145 -1.88 7.68 1.47
C LEU A 145 -0.86 6.64 0.99
N LEU A 146 0.11 7.02 0.17
CA LEU A 146 1.21 6.14 -0.25
C LEU A 146 2.09 5.71 0.93
N GLY A 147 2.31 6.60 1.90
CA GLY A 147 3.09 6.28 3.10
C GLY A 147 2.30 5.45 4.12
N PHE A 148 1.01 5.71 4.26
CA PHE A 148 0.13 5.03 5.20
C PHE A 148 -0.29 3.62 4.72
N GLY A 149 -0.55 3.45 3.43
CA GLY A 149 -0.92 2.19 2.80
C GLY A 149 -2.40 1.79 2.93
N GLY A 150 -3.12 2.29 3.93
CA GLY A 150 -4.53 1.96 4.19
C GLY A 150 -4.74 0.62 4.91
N LEU A 151 -5.96 0.43 5.42
CA LEU A 151 -6.35 -0.78 6.16
C LEU A 151 -6.27 -2.04 5.28
N SER A 152 -6.61 -1.91 4.00
CA SER A 152 -6.54 -3.02 3.04
C SER A 152 -5.13 -3.63 2.98
N ILE A 153 -4.10 -2.79 2.85
CA ILE A 153 -2.70 -3.26 2.80
C ILE A 153 -2.25 -3.83 4.15
N MET A 154 -2.66 -3.22 5.27
CA MET A 154 -2.35 -3.77 6.60
C MET A 154 -2.91 -5.19 6.76
N MET A 155 -4.16 -5.43 6.35
CA MET A 155 -4.78 -6.76 6.40
C MET A 155 -4.08 -7.76 5.46
N GLN A 156 -3.63 -7.32 4.28
CA GLN A 156 -2.83 -8.15 3.38
C GLN A 156 -1.53 -8.60 4.05
N ILE A 157 -0.83 -7.70 4.72
CA ILE A 157 0.42 -8.02 5.43
C ILE A 157 0.13 -9.04 6.52
N TYR A 158 -0.90 -8.84 7.35
CA TYR A 158 -1.28 -9.77 8.40
C TYR A 158 -1.70 -11.15 7.89
N SER A 159 -2.22 -11.25 6.66
CA SER A 159 -2.61 -12.53 6.08
C SER A 159 -1.42 -13.38 5.59
N ILE A 160 -0.24 -12.76 5.42
CA ILE A 160 0.97 -13.42 4.89
C ILE A 160 1.95 -13.80 6.02
N ILE A 161 1.90 -13.11 7.17
CA ILE A 161 2.75 -13.36 8.33
C ILE A 161 2.18 -14.48 9.20
#